data_eac329d0aacc6b39c3fc0614595fdb51
#
_entry.id   eac329d0aacc6b39c3fc0614595fdb51
#
_cell.length_a   1.000
_cell.length_b   1.000
_cell.length_c   1.000
_cell.angle_alpha   90.00
_cell.angle_beta   90.00
_cell.angle_gamma   90.00
#
_symmetry.space_group_name_H-M   'P 1'
#
loop_
_entity.id
_entity.type
_entity.pdbx_description
1 polymer ?
#
loop_
_entity_poly.entity_id
_entity_poly.type
_entity_poly.pdbx_seq_one_letter_code
_entity_poly.pdbx_strand_id
1 'polypeptide(L)'
;MADTVLQLDGRLESSSVPKFQNQLSQATLLGNEKLVLDLSRVSFVGSAALRVILVTAKRLGVSGGRLAVCAAPQIAQVFVVAGLDSVLPVHVSLDDARAALAG
;
A
#
# COMPACT_ATOMS: atom_id res chain seq x y z
N MET A 1 14.20 -12.01 6.40
CA MET A 1 14.33 -10.61 6.02
C MET A 1 13.22 -9.79 6.62
N ALA A 2 13.56 -8.63 7.12
CA ALA A 2 12.56 -7.75 7.70
C ALA A 2 11.68 -7.13 6.61
N ASP A 3 10.40 -6.95 6.92
CA ASP A 3 9.50 -6.23 6.04
C ASP A 3 9.86 -4.75 6.06
N THR A 4 9.62 -4.09 4.93
CA THR A 4 9.71 -2.64 4.86
C THR A 4 8.34 -2.05 5.17
N VAL A 5 8.28 -1.07 6.06
CA VAL A 5 7.04 -0.35 6.36
C VAL A 5 7.21 1.09 5.89
N LEU A 6 6.33 1.51 4.98
CA LEU A 6 6.27 2.89 4.52
C LEU A 6 5.04 3.54 5.12
N GLN A 7 5.24 4.47 6.04
CA GLN A 7 4.15 5.20 6.68
C GLN A 7 3.88 6.50 5.93
N LEU A 8 2.61 6.70 5.60
CA LEU A 8 2.14 7.91 4.94
C LEU A 8 1.10 8.60 5.83
N ASP A 9 0.86 9.87 5.58
CA ASP A 9 -0.15 10.63 6.34
C ASP A 9 -0.87 11.61 5.43
N GLY A 10 -1.93 12.24 5.96
CA GLY A 10 -2.68 13.27 5.25
C GLY A 10 -3.60 12.73 4.18
N ARG A 11 -3.67 13.43 3.07
CA ARG A 11 -4.57 13.12 1.97
C ARG A 11 -3.78 12.62 0.77
N LEU A 12 -4.12 11.42 0.30
CA LEU A 12 -3.52 10.86 -0.92
C LEU A 12 -4.44 11.18 -2.09
N GLU A 13 -4.18 12.28 -2.75
CA GLU A 13 -4.96 12.77 -3.88
C GLU A 13 -4.05 13.20 -5.02
N SER A 14 -4.62 13.66 -6.13
CA SER A 14 -3.85 13.97 -7.34
C SER A 14 -2.65 14.88 -7.07
N SER A 15 -2.82 15.88 -6.19
CA SER A 15 -1.73 16.83 -5.88
C SER A 15 -0.58 16.21 -5.10
N SER A 16 -0.82 15.15 -4.35
CA SER A 16 0.21 14.47 -3.55
C SER A 16 0.77 13.21 -4.23
N VAL A 17 0.21 12.79 -5.36
CA VAL A 17 0.63 11.58 -6.06
C VAL A 17 2.12 11.60 -6.45
N PRO A 18 2.69 12.69 -7.00
CA PRO A 18 4.11 12.67 -7.35
C PRO A 18 5.03 12.36 -6.18
N LYS A 19 4.75 12.95 -5.00
CA LYS A 19 5.53 12.68 -3.79
C LYS A 19 5.36 11.24 -3.33
N PHE A 20 4.12 10.78 -3.28
CA PHE A 20 3.77 9.42 -2.90
C PHE A 20 4.43 8.40 -3.84
N GLN A 21 4.35 8.64 -5.14
CA GLN A 21 4.94 7.78 -6.16
C GLN A 21 6.45 7.67 -5.98
N ASN A 22 7.10 8.79 -5.68
CA ASN A 22 8.54 8.81 -5.43
C ASN A 22 8.89 8.00 -4.18
N GLN A 23 8.11 8.13 -3.11
CA GLN A 23 8.32 7.35 -1.89
C GLN A 23 8.18 5.85 -2.15
N LEU A 24 7.18 5.45 -2.93
CA LEU A 24 7.01 4.04 -3.30
C LEU A 24 8.16 3.53 -4.14
N SER A 25 8.64 4.33 -5.10
CA SER A 25 9.77 3.95 -5.94
C SER A 25 11.03 3.74 -5.11
N GLN A 26 11.29 4.60 -4.13
CA GLN A 26 12.43 4.48 -3.24
C GLN A 26 12.32 3.21 -2.37
N ALA A 27 11.14 2.90 -1.88
CA ALA A 27 10.92 1.76 -1.01
C ALA A 27 10.96 0.42 -1.76
N THR A 28 10.87 0.44 -3.08
CA THR A 28 10.77 -0.76 -3.91
C THR A 28 11.83 -0.83 -5.00
N LEU A 29 13.04 -0.30 -4.72
CA LEU A 29 14.12 -0.22 -5.71
C LEU A 29 14.55 -1.58 -6.23
N LEU A 30 14.59 -2.60 -5.37
CA LEU A 30 15.05 -3.93 -5.76
C LEU A 30 13.96 -4.75 -6.46
N GLY A 31 12.69 -4.39 -6.27
CA GLY A 31 11.57 -5.07 -6.90
C GLY A 31 11.08 -6.32 -6.18
N ASN A 32 11.80 -6.81 -5.17
CA ASN A 32 11.42 -8.02 -4.44
C ASN A 32 11.10 -7.75 -2.98
N GLU A 33 10.90 -6.51 -2.61
CA GLU A 33 10.58 -6.11 -1.23
C GLU A 33 9.23 -6.67 -0.80
N LYS A 34 9.12 -6.96 0.50
CA LYS A 34 7.85 -7.17 1.16
C LYS A 34 7.52 -5.86 1.86
N LEU A 35 6.57 -5.13 1.31
CA LEU A 35 6.26 -3.78 1.73
C LEU A 35 4.89 -3.71 2.39
N VAL A 36 4.84 -3.15 3.60
CA VAL A 36 3.58 -2.73 4.22
C VAL A 36 3.42 -1.23 3.99
N LEU A 37 2.32 -0.85 3.37
CA LEU A 37 1.95 0.54 3.20
C LEU A 37 1.05 0.92 4.37
N ASP A 38 1.60 1.65 5.33
CA ASP A 38 0.88 2.04 6.54
C ASP A 38 0.14 3.35 6.30
N LEU A 39 -1.17 3.24 6.11
CA LEU A 39 -2.07 4.36 5.87
C LEU A 39 -2.91 4.71 7.10
N SER A 40 -2.48 4.28 8.30
CA SER A 40 -3.26 4.51 9.52
C SER A 40 -3.45 5.99 9.83
N ARG A 41 -2.58 6.85 9.32
CA ARG A 41 -2.66 8.31 9.48
C ARG A 41 -3.19 9.03 8.24
N VAL A 42 -3.65 8.28 7.26
CA VAL A 42 -4.22 8.84 6.03
C VAL A 42 -5.70 9.09 6.24
N SER A 43 -6.17 10.29 5.87
CA SER A 43 -7.56 10.69 6.03
C SER A 43 -8.38 10.57 4.76
N PHE A 44 -7.72 10.42 3.60
CA PHE A 44 -8.41 10.33 2.32
C PHE A 44 -7.52 9.66 1.29
N VAL A 45 -8.12 8.79 0.47
CA VAL A 45 -7.42 8.14 -0.65
C VAL A 45 -8.29 8.31 -1.89
N GLY A 46 -7.78 9.05 -2.87
CA GLY A 46 -8.47 9.25 -4.14
C GLY A 46 -8.12 8.19 -5.16
N SER A 47 -8.82 8.20 -6.29
CA SER A 47 -8.66 7.19 -7.35
C SER A 47 -7.27 7.19 -7.96
N ALA A 48 -6.62 8.35 -8.06
CA ALA A 48 -5.26 8.44 -8.60
C ALA A 48 -4.26 7.70 -7.70
N ALA A 49 -4.42 7.84 -6.37
CA ALA A 49 -3.56 7.14 -5.41
C ALA A 49 -3.83 5.64 -5.41
N LEU A 50 -5.09 5.23 -5.51
CA LEU A 50 -5.45 3.81 -5.61
C LEU A 50 -4.80 3.17 -6.84
N ARG A 51 -4.77 3.87 -7.96
CA ARG A 51 -4.13 3.37 -9.17
C ARG A 51 -2.63 3.17 -8.96
N VAL A 52 -1.96 4.11 -8.32
CA VAL A 52 -0.51 4.00 -8.04
C VAL A 52 -0.23 2.79 -7.15
N ILE A 53 -1.05 2.59 -6.12
CA ILE A 53 -0.92 1.44 -5.21
C ILE A 53 -1.12 0.14 -5.98
N LEU A 54 -2.15 0.06 -6.82
CA LEU A 54 -2.44 -1.13 -7.62
C LEU A 54 -1.28 -1.47 -8.57
N VAL A 55 -0.78 -0.48 -9.29
CA VAL A 55 0.33 -0.68 -10.23
C VAL A 55 1.58 -1.14 -9.48
N THR A 56 1.85 -0.56 -8.32
CA THR A 56 3.01 -0.95 -7.51
C THR A 56 2.87 -2.39 -7.03
N ALA A 57 1.67 -2.78 -6.56
CA ALA A 57 1.42 -4.15 -6.10
C ALA A 57 1.66 -5.17 -7.22
N LYS A 58 1.17 -4.88 -8.41
CA LYS A 58 1.35 -5.77 -9.56
C LYS A 58 2.82 -5.87 -9.96
N ARG A 59 3.52 -4.75 -10.01
CA ARG A 59 4.94 -4.71 -10.35
C ARG A 59 5.77 -5.53 -9.36
N LEU A 60 5.51 -5.36 -8.08
CA LEU A 60 6.20 -6.13 -7.04
C LEU A 60 5.92 -7.62 -7.18
N GLY A 61 4.67 -7.98 -7.43
CA GLY A 61 4.29 -9.38 -7.61
C GLY A 61 5.03 -10.07 -8.73
N VAL A 62 5.25 -9.37 -9.84
CA VAL A 62 6.01 -9.91 -10.98
C VAL A 62 7.48 -10.14 -10.60
N SER A 63 8.04 -9.29 -9.74
CA SER A 63 9.46 -9.34 -9.36
C SER A 63 9.72 -10.15 -8.10
N GLY A 64 8.72 -10.84 -7.57
CA GLY A 64 8.87 -11.68 -6.38
C GLY A 64 8.62 -10.96 -5.07
N GLY A 65 8.20 -9.70 -5.11
CA GLY A 65 7.83 -8.94 -3.92
C GLY A 65 6.35 -9.04 -3.60
N ARG A 66 5.94 -8.37 -2.54
CA ARG A 66 4.54 -8.34 -2.10
C ARG A 66 4.24 -6.99 -1.44
N LEU A 67 2.99 -6.56 -1.58
CA LEU A 67 2.50 -5.33 -0.95
C LEU A 67 1.27 -5.64 -0.13
N ALA A 68 1.22 -5.16 1.11
CA ALA A 68 0.02 -5.18 1.95
C ALA A 68 -0.27 -3.77 2.44
N VAL A 69 -1.53 -3.51 2.74
CA VAL A 69 -1.98 -2.20 3.22
C VAL A 69 -2.54 -2.35 4.63
N CYS A 70 -2.15 -1.42 5.51
CA CYS A 70 -2.74 -1.24 6.83
C CYS A 70 -3.44 0.12 6.83
N ALA A 71 -4.73 0.17 7.15
CA ALA A 71 -5.50 1.41 7.10
C ALA A 71 -6.62 1.39 8.13
N ALA A 72 -7.04 2.59 8.57
CA ALA A 72 -8.22 2.70 9.42
C ALA A 72 -9.45 2.15 8.67
N PRO A 73 -10.51 1.70 9.40
CA PRO A 73 -11.64 1.03 8.76
C PRO A 73 -12.27 1.79 7.60
N GLN A 74 -12.44 3.11 7.72
CA GLN A 74 -13.04 3.92 6.65
C GLN A 74 -12.15 3.99 5.40
N ILE A 75 -10.84 3.93 5.56
CA ILE A 75 -9.92 3.93 4.43
C ILE A 75 -9.80 2.51 3.86
N ALA A 76 -9.75 1.49 4.72
CA ALA A 76 -9.76 0.10 4.27
C ALA A 76 -11.00 -0.17 3.40
N GLN A 77 -12.15 0.40 3.77
CA GLN A 77 -13.39 0.24 3.01
C GLN A 77 -13.28 0.80 1.59
N VAL A 78 -12.51 1.87 1.40
CA VAL A 78 -12.28 2.42 0.05
C VAL A 78 -11.61 1.37 -0.85
N PHE A 79 -10.65 0.63 -0.31
CA PHE A 79 -9.98 -0.44 -1.06
C PHE A 79 -10.95 -1.57 -1.40
N VAL A 80 -11.80 -1.94 -0.45
CA VAL A 80 -12.80 -3.01 -0.65
C VAL A 80 -13.80 -2.60 -1.73
N VAL A 81 -14.33 -1.38 -1.67
CA VAL A 81 -15.29 -0.87 -2.66
C VAL A 81 -14.66 -0.82 -4.05
N ALA A 82 -13.37 -0.48 -4.13
CA ALA A 82 -12.65 -0.45 -5.39
C ALA A 82 -12.24 -1.83 -5.90
N GLY A 83 -12.48 -2.89 -5.12
CA GLY A 83 -12.13 -4.26 -5.51
C GLY A 83 -10.65 -4.59 -5.34
N LEU A 84 -9.88 -3.75 -4.67
CA LEU A 84 -8.44 -3.95 -4.53
C LEU A 84 -8.07 -5.00 -3.49
N ASP A 85 -9.00 -5.32 -2.58
CA ASP A 85 -8.77 -6.35 -1.57
C ASP A 85 -8.63 -7.75 -2.19
N SER A 86 -9.05 -7.94 -3.43
CA SER A 86 -8.82 -9.19 -4.17
C SER A 86 -7.42 -9.25 -4.80
N VAL A 87 -6.71 -8.14 -4.86
CA VAL A 87 -5.40 -8.04 -5.50
C VAL A 87 -4.28 -7.99 -4.46
N LEU A 88 -4.54 -7.33 -3.32
CA LEU A 88 -3.55 -7.17 -2.27
C LEU A 88 -4.22 -7.23 -0.91
N PRO A 89 -3.51 -7.71 0.13
CA PRO A 89 -4.07 -7.74 1.49
C PRO A 89 -4.32 -6.34 2.02
N VAL A 90 -5.51 -6.14 2.62
CA VAL A 90 -5.88 -4.88 3.26
C VAL A 90 -6.34 -5.22 4.69
N HIS A 91 -5.67 -4.65 5.68
CA HIS A 91 -5.94 -4.93 7.08
C HIS A 91 -6.05 -3.64 7.89
N VAL A 92 -6.68 -3.73 9.05
CA VAL A 92 -6.82 -2.59 9.95
C VAL A 92 -5.62 -2.47 10.88
N SER A 93 -4.97 -3.59 11.21
CA SER A 93 -3.79 -3.57 12.09
C SER A 93 -2.51 -3.78 11.31
N LEU A 94 -1.43 -3.15 11.78
CA LEU A 94 -0.12 -3.30 11.19
C LEU A 94 0.36 -4.75 11.31
N ASP A 95 0.12 -5.39 12.46
CA ASP A 95 0.52 -6.77 12.69
C ASP A 95 -0.15 -7.72 11.70
N ASP A 96 -1.44 -7.54 11.44
CA ASP A 96 -2.15 -8.38 10.47
C ASP A 96 -1.64 -8.17 9.05
N ALA A 97 -1.33 -6.92 8.68
CA ALA A 97 -0.77 -6.62 7.36
C ALA A 97 0.61 -7.28 7.20
N ARG A 98 1.45 -7.22 8.23
CA ARG A 98 2.76 -7.88 8.20
C ARG A 98 2.63 -9.39 8.13
N ALA A 99 1.70 -9.96 8.89
CA ALA A 99 1.45 -11.40 8.87
C ALA A 99 1.02 -11.86 7.47
N ALA A 100 0.25 -11.06 6.76
CA ALA A 100 -0.20 -11.38 5.39
C ALA A 100 0.97 -11.48 4.41
N LEU A 101 2.09 -10.81 4.68
CA LEU A 101 3.29 -10.87 3.84
C LEU A 101 4.17 -12.07 4.14
N ALA A 102 4.01 -12.66 5.33
CA ALA A 102 4.86 -13.77 5.76
C ALA A 102 4.53 -15.08 5.05
N GLY A 103 3.35 -15.17 4.48
CA GLY A 103 2.94 -16.34 3.70
C GLY A 103 3.50 -16.32 2.29
#